data_e63c74322487de2958fe7ab4b17662cd
#
_entry.id   e63c74322487de2958fe7ab4b17662cd
#
_cell.length_a   1.000
_cell.length_b   1.000
_cell.length_c   1.000
_cell.angle_alpha   90.00
_cell.angle_beta   90.00
_cell.angle_gamma   90.00
#
_symmetry.space_group_name_H-M   'P 1'
#
loop_
_entity.id
_entity.type
_entity.pdbx_description
1 polymer ?
#
loop_
_entity_poly.entity_id
_entity_poly.type
_entity_poly.pdbx_seq_one_letter_code
_entity_poly.pdbx_strand_id
1 'polypeptide(L)'
;RLFLGDLRNFDLLETFRTSTEIYRSSPTESIDHLKHRIYQRILHENELLVSPDIFIALQEECPEISHIEVLFRHGDDQNELTKYRYEAVLHINGEKPVDLPGEWLSWGAENMSLDKLESQLSRPGFEILGLCDIPNDVIQDDVVAVSILRQNKRLDNITELTKAVSDTRQVAIHPNQLRTLATKLSLTVELGWLGGGETGCYRAVFKSAQSQALKIY
;
A
#
# COMPACT_ATOMS: atom_id res chain seq x y z
N ARG A 1 5.77 -23.29 4.99
CA ARG A 1 5.26 -22.00 4.48
C ARG A 1 3.91 -22.22 3.82
N LEU A 2 3.00 -21.30 4.05
CA LEU A 2 1.72 -21.20 3.33
C LEU A 2 1.74 -19.91 2.51
N PHE A 3 1.45 -20.02 1.22
CA PHE A 3 1.31 -18.87 0.32
C PHE A 3 -0.15 -18.63 0.00
N LEU A 4 -0.59 -17.40 0.16
CA LEU A 4 -1.91 -16.91 -0.20
C LEU A 4 -1.73 -15.83 -1.26
N GLY A 5 -2.09 -16.14 -2.48
CA GLY A 5 -1.96 -15.22 -3.61
C GLY A 5 -3.28 -14.61 -4.01
N ASP A 6 -3.20 -13.48 -4.73
CA ASP A 6 -4.33 -12.82 -5.38
C ASP A 6 -5.44 -12.36 -4.41
N LEU A 7 -5.07 -11.97 -3.19
CA LEU A 7 -5.99 -11.47 -2.18
C LEU A 7 -6.42 -10.05 -2.53
N ARG A 8 -7.74 -9.80 -2.58
CA ARG A 8 -8.26 -8.45 -2.74
C ARG A 8 -8.28 -7.72 -1.41
N ASN A 9 -7.69 -6.51 -1.39
CA ASN A 9 -7.59 -5.70 -0.19
C ASN A 9 -8.97 -5.12 0.20
N PHE A 10 -9.49 -5.57 1.36
CA PHE A 10 -10.75 -5.10 1.90
C PHE A 10 -10.75 -3.59 2.19
N ASP A 11 -9.65 -3.07 2.74
CA ASP A 11 -9.54 -1.67 3.14
C ASP A 11 -9.58 -0.71 1.95
N LEU A 12 -9.24 -1.20 0.76
CA LEU A 12 -9.27 -0.44 -0.48
C LEU A 12 -10.50 -0.73 -1.37
N LEU A 13 -11.53 -1.42 -0.85
CA LEU A 13 -12.71 -1.76 -1.65
C LEU A 13 -13.41 -0.54 -2.22
N GLU A 14 -13.68 0.48 -1.39
CA GLU A 14 -14.33 1.71 -1.84
C GLU A 14 -13.45 2.45 -2.85
N THR A 15 -12.16 2.53 -2.61
CA THR A 15 -11.17 3.14 -3.51
C THR A 15 -11.17 2.44 -4.87
N PHE A 16 -11.14 1.11 -4.89
CA PHE A 16 -11.21 0.32 -6.11
C PHE A 16 -12.53 0.56 -6.86
N ARG A 17 -13.68 0.51 -6.17
CA ARG A 17 -14.98 0.72 -6.81
C ARG A 17 -15.14 2.14 -7.31
N THR A 18 -14.65 3.13 -6.58
CA THR A 18 -14.62 4.53 -7.02
C THR A 18 -13.79 4.69 -8.28
N SER A 19 -12.56 4.17 -8.32
CA SER A 19 -11.69 4.21 -9.49
C SER A 19 -12.35 3.60 -10.72
N THR A 20 -12.92 2.40 -10.59
CA THR A 20 -13.57 1.70 -11.70
C THR A 20 -14.82 2.40 -12.21
N GLU A 21 -15.63 2.98 -11.32
CA GLU A 21 -16.85 3.67 -11.72
C GLU A 21 -16.56 5.06 -12.32
N ILE A 22 -15.55 5.78 -11.85
CA ILE A 22 -15.05 7.00 -12.50
C ILE A 22 -14.58 6.71 -13.92
N TYR A 23 -13.76 5.65 -14.10
CA TYR A 23 -13.27 5.26 -15.43
C TYR A 23 -14.38 4.93 -16.42
N ARG A 24 -15.52 4.40 -15.95
CA ARG A 24 -16.71 4.06 -16.78
C ARG A 24 -17.67 5.22 -17.00
N SER A 25 -17.48 6.31 -16.29
CA SER A 25 -18.38 7.45 -16.32
C SER A 25 -18.16 8.36 -17.52
N SER A 26 -19.22 9.01 -17.97
CA SER A 26 -19.07 10.15 -18.88
C SER A 26 -18.62 11.40 -18.10
N PRO A 27 -17.89 12.33 -18.74
CA PRO A 27 -17.46 13.57 -18.09
C PRO A 27 -18.59 14.41 -17.48
N THR A 28 -19.78 14.33 -18.05
CA THR A 28 -20.98 15.10 -17.65
C THR A 28 -21.89 14.34 -16.68
N GLU A 29 -21.54 13.11 -16.31
CA GLU A 29 -22.35 12.33 -15.37
C GLU A 29 -22.36 12.99 -13.99
N SER A 30 -23.54 12.98 -13.33
CA SER A 30 -23.69 13.60 -12.02
C SER A 30 -23.00 12.82 -10.91
N ILE A 31 -22.49 13.53 -9.91
CA ILE A 31 -21.83 12.93 -8.75
C ILE A 31 -22.80 12.04 -7.95
N ASP A 32 -24.07 12.40 -7.84
CA ASP A 32 -25.06 11.57 -7.14
C ASP A 32 -25.27 10.23 -7.83
N HIS A 33 -25.29 10.21 -9.16
CA HIS A 33 -25.39 8.96 -9.92
C HIS A 33 -24.13 8.10 -9.76
N LEU A 34 -22.93 8.72 -9.81
CA LEU A 34 -21.68 8.04 -9.52
C LEU A 34 -21.67 7.40 -8.12
N LYS A 35 -22.01 8.17 -7.08
CA LYS A 35 -22.09 7.69 -5.69
C LYS A 35 -23.05 6.51 -5.56
N HIS A 36 -24.21 6.60 -6.20
CA HIS A 36 -25.18 5.50 -6.18
C HIS A 36 -24.61 4.22 -6.81
N ARG A 37 -23.94 4.33 -7.96
CA ARG A 37 -23.30 3.18 -8.62
C ARG A 37 -22.18 2.59 -7.77
N ILE A 38 -21.30 3.41 -7.19
CA ILE A 38 -20.23 2.95 -6.29
C ILE A 38 -20.86 2.14 -5.13
N TYR A 39 -21.88 2.70 -4.47
CA TYR A 39 -22.56 2.02 -3.38
C TYR A 39 -23.16 0.68 -3.81
N GLN A 40 -23.84 0.63 -4.95
CA GLN A 40 -24.39 -0.62 -5.50
C GLN A 40 -23.28 -1.65 -5.78
N ARG A 41 -22.14 -1.24 -6.30
CA ARG A 41 -21.01 -2.15 -6.55
C ARG A 41 -20.39 -2.70 -5.27
N ILE A 42 -20.33 -1.89 -4.21
CA ILE A 42 -19.85 -2.35 -2.89
C ILE A 42 -20.85 -3.37 -2.30
N LEU A 43 -22.15 -3.08 -2.33
CA LEU A 43 -23.18 -3.99 -1.81
C LEU A 43 -23.25 -5.35 -2.53
N HIS A 44 -22.93 -5.38 -3.81
CA HIS A 44 -22.96 -6.59 -4.64
C HIS A 44 -21.57 -7.19 -4.86
N GLU A 45 -20.62 -6.87 -3.96
CA GLU A 45 -19.31 -7.52 -3.99
C GLU A 45 -19.43 -9.00 -3.62
N ASN A 46 -18.93 -9.87 -4.48
CA ASN A 46 -19.00 -11.32 -4.32
C ASN A 46 -17.63 -11.98 -4.16
N GLU A 47 -16.56 -11.20 -4.32
CA GLU A 47 -15.21 -11.73 -4.18
C GLU A 47 -14.78 -11.70 -2.71
N LEU A 48 -13.94 -12.66 -2.32
CA LEU A 48 -13.35 -12.66 -0.98
C LEU A 48 -12.47 -11.44 -0.80
N LEU A 49 -12.79 -10.65 0.21
CA LEU A 49 -12.06 -9.47 0.62
C LEU A 49 -11.34 -9.77 1.93
N VAL A 50 -10.07 -9.46 2.01
CA VAL A 50 -9.25 -9.68 3.20
C VAL A 50 -8.49 -8.40 3.53
N SER A 51 -8.66 -7.87 4.76
CA SER A 51 -7.80 -6.77 5.22
C SER A 51 -6.39 -7.29 5.48
N PRO A 52 -5.34 -6.60 4.99
CA PRO A 52 -3.96 -6.98 5.31
C PRO A 52 -3.68 -7.10 6.81
N ASP A 53 -4.33 -6.26 7.63
CA ASP A 53 -4.09 -6.22 9.06
C ASP A 53 -4.67 -7.42 9.83
N ILE A 54 -5.53 -8.23 9.20
CA ILE A 54 -5.99 -9.49 9.82
C ILE A 54 -4.82 -10.46 10.06
N PHE A 55 -3.77 -10.37 9.26
CA PHE A 55 -2.59 -11.22 9.43
C PHE A 55 -1.79 -10.90 10.68
N ILE A 56 -1.86 -9.65 11.17
CA ILE A 56 -1.26 -9.26 12.46
C ILE A 56 -2.00 -9.99 13.59
N ALA A 57 -3.33 -9.89 13.62
CA ALA A 57 -4.15 -10.58 14.61
C ALA A 57 -3.99 -12.11 14.51
N LEU A 58 -3.91 -12.66 13.30
CA LEU A 58 -3.71 -14.09 13.09
C LEU A 58 -2.36 -14.56 13.67
N GLN A 59 -1.31 -13.76 13.55
CA GLN A 59 0.01 -14.08 14.12
C GLN A 59 -0.01 -14.05 15.65
N GLU A 60 -0.80 -13.15 16.25
CA GLU A 60 -0.96 -13.07 17.70
C GLU A 60 -1.75 -14.26 18.27
N GLU A 61 -2.80 -14.70 17.56
CA GLU A 61 -3.68 -15.80 17.99
C GLU A 61 -3.11 -17.21 17.69
N CYS A 62 -2.20 -17.32 16.71
CA CYS A 62 -1.64 -18.59 16.25
C CYS A 62 -0.12 -18.63 16.47
N PRO A 63 0.36 -19.10 17.64
CA PRO A 63 1.80 -19.13 17.96
C PRO A 63 2.67 -19.94 16.98
N GLU A 64 2.05 -20.89 16.26
CA GLU A 64 2.70 -21.66 15.21
C GLU A 64 3.13 -20.81 14.01
N ILE A 65 2.50 -19.64 13.82
CA ILE A 65 2.86 -18.68 12.77
C ILE A 65 4.01 -17.82 13.30
N SER A 66 5.22 -18.18 12.91
CA SER A 66 6.43 -17.50 13.37
C SER A 66 6.62 -16.11 12.74
N HIS A 67 6.16 -15.95 11.49
CA HIS A 67 6.28 -14.70 10.74
C HIS A 67 5.27 -14.63 9.59
N ILE A 68 4.82 -13.42 9.24
CA ILE A 68 3.95 -13.16 8.10
C ILE A 68 4.54 -12.03 7.25
N GLU A 69 4.60 -12.26 5.95
CA GLU A 69 4.93 -11.24 4.96
C GLU A 69 3.65 -10.89 4.20
N VAL A 70 3.31 -9.61 4.16
CA VAL A 70 2.20 -9.08 3.34
C VAL A 70 2.81 -8.19 2.27
N LEU A 71 2.82 -8.68 1.06
CA LEU A 71 3.62 -8.16 -0.04
C LEU A 71 2.74 -7.50 -1.11
N PHE A 72 3.28 -6.47 -1.75
CA PHE A 72 2.73 -5.99 -3.01
C PHE A 72 2.78 -7.08 -4.07
N ARG A 73 1.71 -7.19 -4.85
CA ARG A 73 1.77 -7.99 -6.06
C ARG A 73 2.79 -7.39 -7.02
N HIS A 74 3.67 -8.23 -7.55
CA HIS A 74 4.65 -7.82 -8.53
C HIS A 74 4.01 -7.53 -9.89
N GLY A 75 4.43 -6.48 -10.55
CA GLY A 75 4.02 -6.09 -11.89
C GLY A 75 4.25 -4.60 -12.14
N ASP A 76 4.59 -4.25 -13.37
CA ASP A 76 4.78 -2.86 -13.78
C ASP A 76 3.49 -2.25 -14.35
N ASP A 77 2.49 -3.09 -14.65
CA ASP A 77 1.20 -2.64 -15.17
C ASP A 77 0.35 -1.99 -14.07
N GLN A 78 -0.15 -0.80 -14.35
CA GLN A 78 -1.09 -0.10 -13.46
C GLN A 78 -2.52 -0.60 -13.71
N ASN A 79 -2.85 -1.77 -13.22
CA ASN A 79 -4.16 -2.37 -13.34
C ASN A 79 -4.74 -2.76 -11.97
N GLU A 80 -5.97 -3.29 -11.96
CA GLU A 80 -6.64 -3.74 -10.73
C GLU A 80 -5.78 -4.68 -9.90
N LEU A 81 -5.06 -5.59 -10.55
CA LEU A 81 -4.30 -6.64 -9.87
C LEU A 81 -3.10 -6.08 -9.09
N THR A 82 -2.43 -5.08 -9.67
CA THR A 82 -1.25 -4.45 -9.04
C THR A 82 -1.63 -3.36 -8.04
N LYS A 83 -2.80 -2.71 -8.24
CA LYS A 83 -3.27 -1.62 -7.40
C LYS A 83 -3.95 -2.07 -6.10
N TYR A 84 -4.79 -3.13 -6.17
CA TYR A 84 -5.75 -3.46 -5.11
C TYR A 84 -5.64 -4.88 -4.60
N ARG A 85 -4.68 -5.66 -5.10
CA ARG A 85 -4.43 -7.03 -4.63
C ARG A 85 -3.05 -7.15 -4.03
N TYR A 86 -2.91 -8.15 -3.18
CA TYR A 86 -1.68 -8.42 -2.47
C TYR A 86 -1.46 -9.93 -2.29
N GLU A 87 -0.31 -10.29 -1.78
CA GLU A 87 0.08 -11.65 -1.47
C GLU A 87 0.47 -11.74 -0.01
N ALA A 88 0.20 -12.88 0.63
CA ALA A 88 0.65 -13.13 1.98
C ALA A 88 1.41 -14.45 2.06
N VAL A 89 2.52 -14.45 2.80
CA VAL A 89 3.33 -15.64 3.09
C VAL A 89 3.37 -15.87 4.58
N LEU A 90 2.80 -16.99 5.03
CA LEU A 90 2.81 -17.38 6.43
C LEU A 90 3.93 -18.41 6.67
N HIS A 91 4.84 -18.11 7.57
CA HIS A 91 5.91 -19.00 8.01
C HIS A 91 5.44 -19.75 9.23
N ILE A 92 5.28 -21.08 9.11
CA ILE A 92 4.73 -21.94 10.16
C ILE A 92 5.88 -22.74 10.77
N ASN A 93 5.97 -22.76 12.11
CA ASN A 93 6.98 -23.44 12.89
C ASN A 93 8.43 -23.11 12.46
N GLY A 94 8.64 -21.90 11.93
CA GLY A 94 9.96 -21.40 11.55
C GLY A 94 10.61 -20.57 12.66
N GLU A 95 11.86 -20.20 12.45
CA GLU A 95 12.50 -19.19 13.29
C GLU A 95 11.91 -17.82 13.00
N LYS A 96 11.71 -17.00 14.04
CA LYS A 96 11.32 -15.61 13.84
C LYS A 96 12.46 -14.87 13.13
N PRO A 97 12.16 -14.01 12.15
CA PRO A 97 13.21 -13.21 11.54
C PRO A 97 13.94 -12.39 12.60
N VAL A 98 15.24 -12.47 12.60
CA VAL A 98 16.10 -11.70 13.52
C VAL A 98 16.14 -10.23 13.10
N ASP A 99 15.92 -9.96 11.81
CA ASP A 99 16.10 -8.66 11.19
C ASP A 99 14.73 -7.96 10.97
N LEU A 100 14.07 -7.57 12.07
CA LEU A 100 12.95 -6.65 12.03
C LEU A 100 13.42 -5.26 12.50
N PRO A 101 12.89 -4.17 11.92
CA PRO A 101 13.19 -2.82 12.41
C PRO A 101 12.78 -2.71 13.88
N GLY A 102 13.68 -2.24 14.75
CA GLY A 102 13.34 -1.94 16.14
C GLY A 102 12.40 -0.74 16.27
N GLU A 103 12.54 0.22 15.35
CA GLU A 103 11.70 1.42 15.27
C GLU A 103 11.22 1.63 13.83
N TRP A 104 10.01 2.19 13.71
CA TRP A 104 9.41 2.57 12.44
C TRP A 104 9.35 4.09 12.34
N LEU A 105 9.89 4.64 11.27
CA LEU A 105 9.78 6.06 10.97
C LEU A 105 8.53 6.31 10.11
N SER A 106 7.68 7.25 10.52
CA SER A 106 6.53 7.65 9.71
C SER A 106 6.98 8.66 8.66
N TRP A 107 6.62 8.40 7.39
CA TRP A 107 6.97 9.27 6.25
C TRP A 107 6.53 10.71 6.47
N GLY A 108 5.28 10.91 6.92
CA GLY A 108 4.71 12.24 7.14
C GLY A 108 5.28 12.95 8.38
N ALA A 109 5.37 12.23 9.51
CA ALA A 109 5.85 12.81 10.78
C ALA A 109 7.31 13.28 10.68
N GLU A 110 8.13 12.54 9.93
CA GLU A 110 9.55 12.87 9.72
C GLU A 110 9.76 13.89 8.59
N ASN A 111 8.69 14.34 7.91
CA ASN A 111 8.81 15.12 6.68
C ASN A 111 9.82 14.47 5.71
N MET A 112 9.66 13.16 5.50
CA MET A 112 10.57 12.36 4.70
C MET A 112 10.54 12.79 3.24
N SER A 113 11.69 12.72 2.58
CA SER A 113 11.84 12.85 1.12
C SER A 113 12.80 11.79 0.62
N LEU A 114 12.83 11.55 -0.69
CA LEU A 114 13.77 10.58 -1.26
C LEU A 114 15.22 10.95 -0.97
N ASP A 115 15.58 12.24 -0.98
CA ASP A 115 16.94 12.70 -0.67
C ASP A 115 17.31 12.47 0.80
N LYS A 116 16.38 12.74 1.73
CA LYS A 116 16.58 12.44 3.15
C LYS A 116 16.72 10.94 3.38
N LEU A 117 15.88 10.15 2.73
CA LEU A 117 15.93 8.70 2.81
C LEU A 117 17.25 8.17 2.26
N GLU A 118 17.70 8.65 1.09
CA GLU A 118 19.00 8.28 0.52
C GLU A 118 20.14 8.59 1.48
N SER A 119 20.11 9.78 2.09
CA SER A 119 21.12 10.18 3.07
C SER A 119 21.13 9.30 4.32
N GLN A 120 19.97 8.84 4.79
CA GLN A 120 19.88 7.92 5.93
C GLN A 120 20.39 6.52 5.58
N LEU A 121 20.01 6.00 4.42
CA LEU A 121 20.40 4.66 3.96
C LEU A 121 21.89 4.56 3.61
N SER A 122 22.52 5.69 3.24
CA SER A 122 23.95 5.77 2.88
C SER A 122 24.90 5.95 4.08
N ARG A 123 24.39 5.96 5.31
CA ARG A 123 25.22 6.13 6.52
C ARG A 123 26.15 4.91 6.71
N PRO A 124 27.42 5.14 7.11
CA PRO A 124 28.30 4.04 7.48
C PRO A 124 27.68 3.18 8.59
N GLY A 125 27.71 1.86 8.41
CA GLY A 125 27.14 0.92 9.39
C GLY A 125 25.62 0.80 9.34
N PHE A 126 24.97 1.23 8.24
CA PHE A 126 23.53 1.00 8.04
C PHE A 126 23.23 -0.50 8.02
N GLU A 127 22.27 -0.92 8.79
CA GLU A 127 21.82 -2.32 8.86
C GLU A 127 20.38 -2.49 8.40
N ILE A 128 19.42 -1.80 9.04
CA ILE A 128 17.99 -1.92 8.77
C ILE A 128 17.26 -0.61 9.07
N LEU A 129 16.23 -0.31 8.27
CA LEU A 129 15.31 0.82 8.47
C LEU A 129 13.89 0.42 8.08
N GLY A 130 12.94 0.64 8.99
CA GLY A 130 11.51 0.53 8.74
C GLY A 130 10.88 1.90 8.48
N LEU A 131 10.08 2.00 7.43
CA LEU A 131 9.26 3.16 7.12
C LEU A 131 7.79 2.77 7.06
N CYS A 132 6.93 3.60 7.63
CA CYS A 132 5.46 3.47 7.54
C CYS A 132 4.82 4.74 6.99
N ASP A 133 3.53 4.67 6.73
CA ASP A 133 2.69 5.77 6.25
C ASP A 133 3.20 6.41 4.95
N ILE A 134 3.84 5.61 4.07
CA ILE A 134 4.36 6.10 2.80
C ILE A 134 3.18 6.30 1.83
N PRO A 135 2.92 7.55 1.36
CA PRO A 135 1.83 7.79 0.42
C PRO A 135 2.08 7.08 -0.90
N ASN A 136 1.10 6.29 -1.36
CA ASN A 136 1.24 5.47 -2.55
C ASN A 136 0.81 6.21 -3.82
N ASP A 137 1.75 6.56 -4.68
CA ASP A 137 1.52 7.26 -5.94
C ASP A 137 0.60 6.48 -6.91
N VAL A 138 0.61 5.15 -6.83
CA VAL A 138 -0.14 4.27 -7.75
C VAL A 138 -1.66 4.40 -7.59
N ILE A 139 -2.13 4.67 -6.36
CA ILE A 139 -3.57 4.75 -6.02
C ILE A 139 -3.98 6.10 -5.43
N GLN A 140 -3.07 7.07 -5.39
CA GLN A 140 -3.32 8.34 -4.72
C GLN A 140 -4.54 9.07 -5.27
N ASP A 141 -4.67 9.16 -6.59
CA ASP A 141 -5.80 9.84 -7.22
C ASP A 141 -7.13 9.18 -6.84
N ASP A 142 -7.14 7.85 -6.74
CA ASP A 142 -8.30 7.07 -6.38
C ASP A 142 -8.68 7.30 -4.90
N VAL A 143 -7.70 7.36 -3.99
CA VAL A 143 -7.89 7.67 -2.56
C VAL A 143 -8.38 9.11 -2.37
N VAL A 144 -7.79 10.08 -3.09
CA VAL A 144 -8.21 11.49 -3.05
C VAL A 144 -9.65 11.62 -3.56
N ALA A 145 -10.02 10.90 -4.63
CA ALA A 145 -11.40 10.91 -5.13
C ALA A 145 -12.39 10.44 -4.06
N VAL A 146 -12.11 9.34 -3.36
CA VAL A 146 -12.94 8.86 -2.23
C VAL A 146 -13.06 9.93 -1.15
N SER A 147 -11.93 10.54 -0.75
CA SER A 147 -11.93 11.59 0.27
C SER A 147 -12.82 12.78 -0.10
N ILE A 148 -12.73 13.23 -1.37
CA ILE A 148 -13.56 14.34 -1.88
C ILE A 148 -15.05 13.95 -1.89
N LEU A 149 -15.39 12.75 -2.34
CA LEU A 149 -16.76 12.25 -2.38
C LEU A 149 -17.38 12.12 -0.98
N ARG A 150 -16.59 11.71 0.02
CA ARG A 150 -17.02 11.61 1.43
C ARG A 150 -17.23 12.99 2.08
N GLN A 151 -16.45 14.01 1.69
CA GLN A 151 -16.56 15.37 2.24
C GLN A 151 -17.82 16.11 1.80
N ASN A 152 -18.67 15.54 0.93
CA ASN A 152 -19.87 16.17 0.37
C ASN A 152 -19.62 17.57 -0.22
N LYS A 153 -18.43 17.82 -0.77
CA LYS A 153 -18.20 19.02 -1.57
C LYS A 153 -19.22 19.05 -2.70
N ARG A 154 -19.82 20.22 -2.91
CA ARG A 154 -20.79 20.40 -3.99
C ARG A 154 -20.06 20.37 -5.33
N LEU A 155 -20.12 19.24 -5.97
CA LEU A 155 -19.60 18.98 -7.32
C LEU A 155 -20.78 18.50 -8.17
N ASP A 156 -20.91 19.03 -9.37
CA ASP A 156 -22.04 18.71 -10.23
C ASP A 156 -21.76 17.47 -11.11
N ASN A 157 -20.51 17.27 -11.54
CA ASN A 157 -20.17 16.22 -12.49
C ASN A 157 -18.75 15.66 -12.34
N ILE A 158 -18.45 14.62 -13.14
CA ILE A 158 -17.16 13.93 -13.12
C ILE A 158 -15.99 14.84 -13.51
N THR A 159 -16.19 15.77 -14.42
CA THR A 159 -15.14 16.74 -14.82
C THR A 159 -14.66 17.55 -13.62
N GLU A 160 -15.60 18.03 -12.80
CA GLU A 160 -15.28 18.79 -11.61
C GLU A 160 -14.58 17.93 -10.55
N LEU A 161 -15.02 16.68 -10.38
CA LEU A 161 -14.35 15.72 -9.49
C LEU A 161 -12.91 15.48 -9.92
N THR A 162 -12.68 15.17 -11.20
CA THR A 162 -11.33 14.91 -11.73
C THR A 162 -10.42 16.13 -11.55
N LYS A 163 -10.94 17.33 -11.78
CA LYS A 163 -10.21 18.57 -11.50
C LYS A 163 -9.89 18.72 -10.03
N ALA A 164 -10.86 18.51 -9.15
CA ALA A 164 -10.66 18.60 -7.71
C ALA A 164 -9.62 17.58 -7.19
N VAL A 165 -9.60 16.38 -7.75
CA VAL A 165 -8.57 15.36 -7.47
C VAL A 165 -7.18 15.88 -7.85
N SER A 166 -7.04 16.39 -9.08
CA SER A 166 -5.76 16.94 -9.57
C SER A 166 -5.27 18.11 -8.72
N ASP A 167 -6.18 19.01 -8.32
CA ASP A 167 -5.86 20.19 -7.49
C ASP A 167 -5.50 19.83 -6.02
N THR A 168 -5.94 18.66 -5.55
CA THR A 168 -5.75 18.20 -4.17
C THR A 168 -4.57 17.22 -4.02
N ARG A 169 -4.09 16.67 -5.13
CA ARG A 169 -3.01 15.69 -5.15
C ARG A 169 -1.79 16.17 -4.37
N GLN A 170 -1.28 15.33 -3.47
CA GLN A 170 -0.06 15.58 -2.70
C GLN A 170 1.12 14.80 -3.29
N VAL A 171 2.31 15.08 -2.78
CA VAL A 171 3.49 14.31 -3.13
C VAL A 171 3.35 12.89 -2.59
N ALA A 172 3.42 11.92 -3.48
CA ALA A 172 3.37 10.49 -3.15
C ALA A 172 4.56 9.77 -3.79
N ILE A 173 4.85 8.59 -3.29
CA ILE A 173 6.03 7.82 -3.66
C ILE A 173 5.59 6.56 -4.40
N HIS A 174 6.04 6.44 -5.64
CA HIS A 174 5.83 5.21 -6.40
C HIS A 174 6.72 4.09 -5.83
N PRO A 175 6.18 2.88 -5.55
CA PRO A 175 6.96 1.78 -4.98
C PRO A 175 8.27 1.47 -5.72
N ASN A 176 8.29 1.65 -7.06
CA ASN A 176 9.51 1.44 -7.85
C ASN A 176 10.61 2.47 -7.59
N GLN A 177 10.30 3.68 -7.09
CA GLN A 177 11.33 4.64 -6.69
C GLN A 177 12.14 4.11 -5.51
N LEU A 178 11.47 3.45 -4.54
CA LEU A 178 12.16 2.83 -3.40
C LEU A 178 12.98 1.61 -3.82
N ARG A 179 12.48 0.80 -4.76
CA ARG A 179 13.23 -0.33 -5.34
C ARG A 179 14.48 0.16 -6.08
N THR A 180 14.33 1.20 -6.89
CA THR A 180 15.46 1.82 -7.61
C THR A 180 16.51 2.37 -6.64
N LEU A 181 16.06 3.06 -5.57
CA LEU A 181 16.95 3.59 -4.54
C LEU A 181 17.69 2.46 -3.81
N ALA A 182 16.99 1.40 -3.43
CA ALA A 182 17.61 0.24 -2.79
C ALA A 182 18.68 -0.39 -3.70
N THR A 183 18.36 -0.59 -4.99
CA THR A 183 19.31 -1.13 -5.97
C THR A 183 20.53 -0.23 -6.11
N LYS A 184 20.35 1.09 -6.22
CA LYS A 184 21.43 2.08 -6.30
C LYS A 184 22.40 1.98 -5.12
N LEU A 185 21.87 1.71 -3.93
CA LEU A 185 22.66 1.64 -2.68
C LEU A 185 23.10 0.20 -2.33
N SER A 186 22.87 -0.78 -3.21
CA SER A 186 23.15 -2.20 -2.96
C SER A 186 22.45 -2.73 -1.69
N LEU A 187 21.23 -2.27 -1.44
CA LEU A 187 20.35 -2.70 -0.37
C LEU A 187 19.23 -3.57 -0.93
N THR A 188 18.53 -4.29 -0.04
CA THR A 188 17.22 -4.87 -0.34
C THR A 188 16.10 -4.02 0.25
N VAL A 189 14.93 -4.05 -0.38
CA VAL A 189 13.71 -3.42 0.14
C VAL A 189 12.54 -4.38 0.04
N GLU A 190 11.83 -4.55 1.13
CA GLU A 190 10.55 -5.24 1.21
C GLU A 190 9.45 -4.19 1.33
N LEU A 191 8.41 -4.30 0.49
CA LEU A 191 7.28 -3.37 0.46
C LEU A 191 5.99 -4.13 0.78
N GLY A 192 5.14 -3.56 1.63
CA GLY A 192 3.93 -4.23 2.04
C GLY A 192 2.81 -3.29 2.48
N TRP A 193 1.59 -3.84 2.55
CA TRP A 193 0.35 -3.11 2.84
C TRP A 193 0.00 -2.97 4.32
N LEU A 194 0.74 -3.59 5.25
CA LEU A 194 0.40 -3.59 6.67
C LEU A 194 0.28 -2.16 7.22
N GLY A 195 -0.79 -1.91 7.99
CA GLY A 195 -1.05 -0.63 8.64
C GLY A 195 -1.43 0.53 7.72
N GLY A 196 -1.66 0.28 6.42
CA GLY A 196 -2.05 1.32 5.46
C GLY A 196 -3.55 1.66 5.52
N GLY A 197 -4.38 0.69 5.85
CA GLY A 197 -5.83 0.84 5.94
C GLY A 197 -6.45 1.51 4.70
N GLU A 198 -7.50 2.29 4.90
CA GLU A 198 -8.20 3.03 3.84
C GLU A 198 -7.36 4.17 3.22
N THR A 199 -6.27 4.58 3.86
CA THR A 199 -5.40 5.65 3.35
C THR A 199 -4.60 5.21 2.14
N GLY A 200 -4.47 3.90 1.95
CA GLY A 200 -3.67 3.31 0.89
C GLY A 200 -2.17 3.58 1.01
N CYS A 201 -1.71 4.01 2.18
CA CYS A 201 -0.29 4.11 2.49
C CYS A 201 0.34 2.72 2.59
N TYR A 202 1.65 2.64 2.43
CA TYR A 202 2.38 1.38 2.51
C TYR A 202 3.61 1.49 3.41
N ARG A 203 4.20 0.34 3.70
CA ARG A 203 5.44 0.20 4.49
C ARG A 203 6.59 -0.25 3.61
N ALA A 204 7.80 0.12 4.04
CA ALA A 204 9.04 -0.33 3.43
C ALA A 204 10.05 -0.73 4.51
N VAL A 205 10.75 -1.83 4.29
CA VAL A 205 11.88 -2.26 5.14
C VAL A 205 13.12 -2.36 4.27
N PHE A 206 14.08 -1.48 4.52
CA PHE A 206 15.40 -1.52 3.87
C PHE A 206 16.39 -2.32 4.72
N LYS A 207 17.16 -3.20 4.07
CA LYS A 207 18.17 -4.05 4.74
C LYS A 207 19.49 -4.01 3.98
N SER A 208 20.60 -3.99 4.71
CA SER A 208 21.93 -4.17 4.12
C SER A 208 22.15 -5.61 3.67
N ALA A 209 23.02 -5.80 2.66
CA ALA A 209 23.37 -7.14 2.18
C ALA A 209 24.02 -8.01 3.27
N GLN A 210 24.65 -7.41 4.26
CA GLN A 210 25.28 -8.14 5.38
C GLN A 210 24.22 -8.74 6.32
N SER A 211 23.07 -8.06 6.52
CA SER A 211 21.94 -8.62 7.28
C SER A 211 21.33 -9.86 6.59
N GLN A 212 21.48 -10.02 5.28
CA GLN A 212 21.00 -11.22 4.57
C GLN A 212 21.89 -12.45 4.77
N ALA A 213 23.19 -12.27 5.00
CA ALA A 213 24.14 -13.39 5.15
C ALA A 213 23.89 -14.24 6.40
N LEU A 214 23.16 -13.72 7.38
CA LEU A 214 22.77 -14.45 8.60
C LEU A 214 21.57 -15.42 8.39
N LYS A 215 20.92 -15.41 7.22
CA LYS A 215 19.76 -16.28 6.90
C LYS A 215 20.10 -17.61 6.20
N ILE A 216 21.37 -17.96 6.00
CA ILE A 216 21.78 -19.15 5.22
C ILE A 216 22.36 -20.25 6.13
N TYR A 217 21.89 -20.39 7.35
CA TYR A 217 22.23 -21.57 8.14
C TYR A 217 21.04 -22.15 8.86
#